data_b4098f98709159a1681ee186bde507d8
#
_entry.id   b4098f98709159a1681ee186bde507d8
#
_cell.length_a   1.000
_cell.length_b   1.000
_cell.length_c   1.000
_cell.angle_alpha   90.00
_cell.angle_beta   90.00
_cell.angle_gamma   90.00
#
_symmetry.space_group_name_H-M   'P 1'
#
loop_
_entity.id
_entity.type
_entity.pdbx_description
1 polymer ?
#
loop_
_entity_poly.entity_id
_entity_poly.type
_entity_poly.pdbx_seq_one_letter_code
_entity_poly.pdbx_strand_id
1 'polypeptide(L)'
;LLVGAGRSWSAMDAANILKPAMARGQIKIIGATTTDEFRKYIESDKAFARRFQTITVEEPDVDSAITILRGIKNRFEKFHRIKILDEAVVAAVNLSYRYINERFLPDKAIDLLDEAASRMRIARSSVPVELDDLSRMIRSKEMERESIRQDNQNQDLSSLNLEIANLREQENVLNAKWQNERRRFEELQQLQELSASLSDKYDAAERLGQYDEALRFRNQMININDEINQMLSDMESEDSSLLKASLDEDDIRQVVTLWTGIPVNRMSDDENEKLLHLEDELHESIKGQEN
;
A
#
# COMPACT_ATOMS: atom_id res chain seq x y z
N LEU A 1 -9.14 16.30 -22.16
CA LEU A 1 -9.09 15.47 -23.37
C LEU A 1 -10.03 15.94 -24.49
N LEU A 2 -11.20 16.54 -24.20
CA LEU A 2 -12.15 17.03 -25.22
C LEU A 2 -11.86 18.47 -25.65
N VAL A 3 -11.30 19.28 -24.77
CA VAL A 3 -10.93 20.67 -25.04
C VAL A 3 -9.41 20.75 -25.06
N GLY A 4 -8.82 21.20 -26.18
CA GLY A 4 -7.36 21.24 -26.32
C GLY A 4 -6.69 19.99 -26.88
N ALA A 5 -7.43 18.96 -27.28
CA ALA A 5 -6.89 17.75 -27.94
C ALA A 5 -6.32 17.99 -29.34
N GLY A 6 -6.39 19.21 -29.84
CA GLY A 6 -5.99 19.57 -31.21
C GLY A 6 -4.88 20.58 -31.29
N ARG A 7 -3.69 20.29 -30.77
CA ARG A 7 -2.48 21.06 -31.09
C ARG A 7 -1.86 20.71 -32.44
N SER A 8 -2.45 19.82 -33.23
CA SER A 8 -2.09 19.59 -34.63
C SER A 8 -3.16 20.17 -35.55
N TRP A 9 -2.75 20.77 -36.62
CA TRP A 9 -3.47 21.59 -37.59
C TRP A 9 -4.68 20.95 -38.28
N SER A 10 -5.12 19.76 -37.89
CA SER A 10 -6.22 19.01 -38.49
C SER A 10 -7.29 18.46 -37.53
N ALA A 11 -7.18 18.70 -36.23
CA ALA A 11 -8.23 18.30 -35.33
C ALA A 11 -9.25 19.42 -35.15
N MET A 12 -10.38 19.30 -35.83
CA MET A 12 -11.58 20.03 -35.50
C MET A 12 -11.82 19.91 -34.03
N ASP A 13 -11.77 21.01 -33.32
CA ASP A 13 -11.93 21.05 -31.88
C ASP A 13 -13.28 20.37 -31.54
N ALA A 14 -13.24 19.21 -30.85
CA ALA A 14 -14.43 18.44 -30.49
C ALA A 14 -15.46 19.31 -29.76
N ALA A 15 -14.98 20.35 -29.04
CA ALA A 15 -15.84 21.34 -28.43
C ALA A 15 -16.72 22.09 -29.47
N ASN A 16 -16.21 22.40 -30.66
CA ASN A 16 -16.99 23.09 -31.66
C ASN A 16 -18.11 22.22 -32.30
N ILE A 17 -17.92 20.89 -32.31
CA ILE A 17 -18.96 19.95 -32.75
C ILE A 17 -20.09 19.84 -31.69
N LEU A 18 -19.73 19.91 -30.41
CA LEU A 18 -20.69 19.76 -29.32
C LEU A 18 -21.50 21.05 -29.06
N LYS A 19 -20.94 22.24 -29.30
CA LYS A 19 -21.62 23.53 -29.05
C LYS A 19 -23.01 23.62 -29.67
N PRO A 20 -23.27 23.25 -30.91
CA PRO A 20 -24.60 23.33 -31.50
C PRO A 20 -25.61 22.36 -30.91
N ALA A 21 -25.18 21.15 -30.56
CA ALA A 21 -26.04 20.15 -29.96
C ALA A 21 -26.42 20.52 -28.51
N MET A 22 -25.48 21.06 -27.75
CA MET A 22 -25.70 21.63 -26.41
C MET A 22 -26.66 22.82 -26.47
N ALA A 23 -26.48 23.72 -27.47
CA ALA A 23 -27.34 24.90 -27.62
C ALA A 23 -28.80 24.54 -27.88
N ARG A 24 -29.04 23.42 -28.57
CA ARG A 24 -30.40 22.90 -28.86
C ARG A 24 -30.94 22.01 -27.75
N GLY A 25 -30.20 21.79 -26.64
CA GLY A 25 -30.61 20.89 -25.56
C GLY A 25 -30.69 19.42 -25.94
N GLN A 26 -30.06 19.03 -27.06
CA GLN A 26 -30.08 17.66 -27.58
C GLN A 26 -29.19 16.71 -26.77
N ILE A 27 -28.20 17.24 -26.05
CA ILE A 27 -27.26 16.50 -25.23
C ILE A 27 -27.10 17.16 -23.84
N LYS A 28 -26.96 16.33 -22.84
CA LYS A 28 -26.55 16.75 -21.48
C LYS A 28 -25.11 16.27 -21.28
N ILE A 29 -24.25 17.15 -20.84
CA ILE A 29 -22.82 16.86 -20.65
C ILE A 29 -22.45 17.14 -19.20
N ILE A 30 -21.77 16.19 -18.58
CA ILE A 30 -21.07 16.35 -17.32
C ILE A 30 -19.58 16.24 -17.65
N GLY A 31 -18.82 17.27 -17.35
CA GLY A 31 -17.36 17.30 -17.56
C GLY A 31 -16.64 17.42 -16.24
N ALA A 32 -15.46 16.81 -16.13
CA ALA A 32 -14.54 16.98 -15.03
C ALA A 32 -13.21 17.52 -15.55
N THR A 33 -12.64 18.48 -14.86
CA THR A 33 -11.37 19.12 -15.20
C THR A 33 -10.75 19.75 -13.95
N THR A 34 -9.50 20.16 -14.03
CA THR A 34 -8.86 20.93 -12.95
C THR A 34 -9.27 22.42 -13.03
N THR A 35 -9.14 23.14 -11.91
CA THR A 35 -9.43 24.57 -11.85
C THR A 35 -8.59 25.38 -12.85
N ASP A 36 -7.32 25.03 -13.03
CA ASP A 36 -6.42 25.70 -13.96
C ASP A 36 -6.78 25.40 -15.42
N GLU A 37 -7.11 24.16 -15.76
CA GLU A 37 -7.59 23.81 -17.08
C GLU A 37 -8.95 24.44 -17.39
N PHE A 38 -9.84 24.50 -16.40
CA PHE A 38 -11.12 25.20 -16.55
C PHE A 38 -10.90 26.68 -16.92
N ARG A 39 -10.08 27.40 -16.17
CA ARG A 39 -9.73 28.80 -16.45
C ARG A 39 -9.11 28.95 -17.81
N LYS A 40 -8.17 28.11 -18.17
CA LYS A 40 -7.40 28.20 -19.40
C LYS A 40 -8.22 27.87 -20.65
N TYR A 41 -9.08 26.85 -20.60
CA TYR A 41 -9.72 26.29 -21.80
C TYR A 41 -11.24 26.51 -21.85
N ILE A 42 -11.92 26.54 -20.71
CA ILE A 42 -13.38 26.66 -20.69
C ILE A 42 -13.78 28.11 -20.48
N GLU A 43 -13.23 28.81 -19.49
CA GLU A 43 -13.57 30.18 -19.16
C GLU A 43 -13.16 31.17 -20.26
N SER A 44 -12.08 30.89 -20.97
CA SER A 44 -11.63 31.66 -22.14
C SER A 44 -12.65 31.66 -23.26
N ASP A 45 -13.44 30.60 -23.44
CA ASP A 45 -14.55 30.53 -24.38
C ASP A 45 -15.88 30.87 -23.72
N LYS A 46 -16.23 32.17 -23.68
CA LYS A 46 -17.45 32.69 -23.05
C LYS A 46 -18.74 32.01 -23.54
N ALA A 47 -18.75 31.53 -24.79
CA ALA A 47 -19.92 30.86 -25.36
C ALA A 47 -20.07 29.44 -24.82
N PHE A 48 -18.96 28.79 -24.51
CA PHE A 48 -18.92 27.46 -23.92
C PHE A 48 -19.17 27.52 -22.42
N ALA A 49 -18.47 28.41 -21.71
CA ALA A 49 -18.60 28.59 -20.27
C ALA A 49 -20.04 28.86 -19.79
N ARG A 50 -20.80 29.69 -20.53
CA ARG A 50 -22.21 30.02 -20.19
C ARG A 50 -23.19 28.84 -20.26
N ARG A 51 -22.77 27.70 -20.79
CA ARG A 51 -23.60 26.50 -20.91
C ARG A 51 -23.32 25.45 -19.83
N PHE A 52 -22.33 25.71 -18.98
CA PHE A 52 -22.00 24.85 -17.85
C PHE A 52 -22.27 25.56 -16.54
N GLN A 53 -22.84 24.84 -15.60
CA GLN A 53 -22.84 25.20 -14.20
C GLN A 53 -21.59 24.58 -13.57
N THR A 54 -20.73 25.39 -13.00
CA THR A 54 -19.54 24.93 -12.31
C THR A 54 -19.91 24.43 -10.92
N ILE A 55 -19.36 23.26 -10.58
CA ILE A 55 -19.43 22.69 -9.24
C ILE A 55 -17.98 22.47 -8.82
N THR A 56 -17.52 23.22 -7.83
CA THR A 56 -16.19 23.05 -7.27
C THR A 56 -16.23 21.87 -6.30
N VAL A 57 -15.33 20.92 -6.51
CA VAL A 57 -15.11 19.81 -5.59
C VAL A 57 -13.87 20.16 -4.78
N GLU A 58 -14.07 20.43 -3.51
CA GLU A 58 -12.99 20.75 -2.57
C GLU A 58 -12.33 19.49 -2.02
N GLU A 59 -11.11 19.64 -1.51
CA GLU A 59 -10.41 18.56 -0.82
C GLU A 59 -11.21 18.18 0.45
N PRO A 60 -11.47 16.87 0.67
CA PRO A 60 -12.15 16.44 1.88
C PRO A 60 -11.25 16.66 3.11
N ASP A 61 -11.89 16.87 4.26
CA ASP A 61 -11.20 16.87 5.54
C ASP A 61 -10.67 15.47 5.91
N VAL A 62 -9.85 15.41 6.94
CA VAL A 62 -9.21 14.15 7.39
C VAL A 62 -10.25 13.08 7.73
N ASP A 63 -11.31 13.42 8.45
CA ASP A 63 -12.34 12.46 8.89
C ASP A 63 -13.14 11.92 7.71
N SER A 64 -13.49 12.78 6.76
CA SER A 64 -14.14 12.38 5.52
C SER A 64 -13.22 11.50 4.66
N ALA A 65 -11.93 11.81 4.58
CA ALA A 65 -10.95 11.01 3.86
C ALA A 65 -10.80 9.61 4.49
N ILE A 66 -10.74 9.49 5.81
CA ILE A 66 -10.72 8.19 6.51
C ILE A 66 -11.98 7.38 6.15
N THR A 67 -13.15 8.02 6.14
CA THR A 67 -14.42 7.37 5.79
C THR A 67 -14.41 6.86 4.35
N ILE A 68 -13.86 7.66 3.41
CA ILE A 68 -13.69 7.26 2.00
C ILE A 68 -12.76 6.04 1.90
N LEU A 69 -11.60 6.07 2.56
CA LEU A 69 -10.64 4.97 2.51
C LEU A 69 -11.21 3.69 3.13
N ARG A 70 -11.95 3.79 4.25
CA ARG A 70 -12.68 2.64 4.82
C ARG A 70 -13.68 2.03 3.82
N GLY A 71 -14.36 2.87 3.04
CA GLY A 71 -15.29 2.43 1.99
C GLY A 71 -14.63 1.66 0.85
N ILE A 72 -13.40 1.99 0.51
CA ILE A 72 -12.65 1.32 -0.58
C ILE A 72 -11.70 0.22 -0.09
N LYS A 73 -11.41 0.15 1.21
CA LYS A 73 -10.49 -0.81 1.85
C LYS A 73 -10.68 -2.24 1.33
N ASN A 74 -11.91 -2.74 1.34
CA ASN A 74 -12.21 -4.11 0.91
C ASN A 74 -11.81 -4.39 -0.56
N ARG A 75 -11.82 -3.36 -1.42
CA ARG A 75 -11.38 -3.50 -2.82
C ARG A 75 -9.86 -3.64 -2.89
N PHE A 76 -9.11 -2.88 -2.08
CA PHE A 76 -7.67 -3.00 -1.97
C PHE A 76 -7.25 -4.35 -1.36
N GLU A 77 -7.91 -4.79 -0.29
CA GLU A 77 -7.69 -6.11 0.31
C GLU A 77 -7.86 -7.24 -0.73
N LYS A 78 -8.93 -7.18 -1.54
CA LYS A 78 -9.17 -8.14 -2.63
C LYS A 78 -8.12 -8.06 -3.73
N PHE A 79 -7.70 -6.86 -4.13
CA PHE A 79 -6.75 -6.66 -5.22
C PHE A 79 -5.33 -7.08 -4.84
N HIS A 80 -4.85 -6.66 -3.66
CA HIS A 80 -3.51 -6.99 -3.18
C HIS A 80 -3.43 -8.33 -2.45
N ARG A 81 -4.59 -8.91 -2.08
CA ARG A 81 -4.70 -10.18 -1.33
C ARG A 81 -3.99 -10.11 0.02
N ILE A 82 -4.17 -9.00 0.70
CA ILE A 82 -3.65 -8.74 2.04
C ILE A 82 -4.76 -8.21 2.93
N LYS A 83 -4.63 -8.44 4.23
CA LYS A 83 -5.47 -7.81 5.23
C LYS A 83 -4.93 -6.43 5.55
N ILE A 84 -5.78 -5.41 5.59
CA ILE A 84 -5.43 -4.03 5.96
C ILE A 84 -6.09 -3.73 7.30
N LEU A 85 -5.32 -3.36 8.31
CA LEU A 85 -5.85 -2.96 9.60
C LEU A 85 -6.46 -1.55 9.52
N ASP A 86 -7.40 -1.24 10.41
CA ASP A 86 -8.01 0.10 10.44
C ASP A 86 -7.00 1.19 10.81
N GLU A 87 -6.05 0.85 11.68
CA GLU A 87 -4.94 1.73 12.04
C GLU A 87 -4.07 2.13 10.85
N ALA A 88 -3.83 1.22 9.90
CA ALA A 88 -3.13 1.53 8.66
C ALA A 88 -3.90 2.53 7.79
N VAL A 89 -5.23 2.41 7.73
CA VAL A 89 -6.10 3.36 7.01
C VAL A 89 -6.03 4.74 7.64
N VAL A 90 -6.15 4.82 8.97
CA VAL A 90 -6.05 6.08 9.72
C VAL A 90 -4.66 6.70 9.57
N ALA A 91 -3.61 5.89 9.69
CA ALA A 91 -2.23 6.32 9.49
C ALA A 91 -1.98 6.85 8.08
N ALA A 92 -2.50 6.17 7.04
CA ALA A 92 -2.34 6.62 5.65
C ALA A 92 -2.91 8.02 5.42
N VAL A 93 -4.06 8.34 6.00
CA VAL A 93 -4.65 9.68 5.88
C VAL A 93 -3.86 10.71 6.69
N ASN A 94 -3.59 10.44 7.97
CA ASN A 94 -2.93 11.39 8.86
C ASN A 94 -1.50 11.70 8.41
N LEU A 95 -0.72 10.66 8.08
CA LEU A 95 0.66 10.83 7.67
C LEU A 95 0.76 11.47 6.28
N SER A 96 -0.10 11.11 5.33
CA SER A 96 -0.12 11.76 4.03
C SER A 96 -0.53 13.24 4.15
N TYR A 97 -1.51 13.57 5.01
CA TYR A 97 -1.91 14.94 5.27
C TYR A 97 -0.76 15.78 5.84
N ARG A 98 0.00 15.20 6.79
CA ARG A 98 1.07 15.90 7.50
C ARG A 98 2.36 16.03 6.69
N TYR A 99 2.75 14.99 5.93
CA TYR A 99 4.07 14.90 5.32
C TYR A 99 4.08 15.03 3.79
N ILE A 100 2.91 14.88 3.11
CA ILE A 100 2.82 14.94 1.65
C ILE A 100 1.99 16.17 1.26
N ASN A 101 2.69 17.27 0.92
CA ASN A 101 2.05 18.55 0.61
C ASN A 101 1.75 18.77 -0.89
N GLU A 102 2.38 17.98 -1.77
CA GLU A 102 2.28 18.16 -3.22
C GLU A 102 0.99 17.57 -3.83
N ARG A 103 0.22 16.81 -3.06
CA ARG A 103 -0.99 16.11 -3.49
C ARG A 103 -2.13 16.34 -2.51
N PHE A 104 -3.35 16.13 -2.96
CA PHE A 104 -4.58 16.35 -2.20
C PHE A 104 -5.16 15.03 -1.67
N LEU A 105 -5.92 15.12 -0.57
CA LEU A 105 -6.77 14.05 -0.10
C LEU A 105 -7.97 13.87 -1.06
N PRO A 106 -8.50 12.65 -1.26
CA PRO A 106 -8.04 11.39 -0.65
C PRO A 106 -6.90 10.72 -1.43
N ASP A 107 -6.54 11.19 -2.63
CA ASP A 107 -5.65 10.51 -3.57
C ASP A 107 -4.28 10.17 -2.96
N LYS A 108 -3.66 11.12 -2.25
CA LYS A 108 -2.34 10.87 -1.61
C LYS A 108 -2.37 9.75 -0.57
N ALA A 109 -3.49 9.62 0.17
CA ALA A 109 -3.65 8.55 1.14
C ALA A 109 -3.97 7.20 0.47
N ILE A 110 -4.71 7.22 -0.64
CA ILE A 110 -4.98 6.05 -1.48
C ILE A 110 -3.68 5.52 -2.08
N ASP A 111 -2.87 6.39 -2.70
CA ASP A 111 -1.57 6.03 -3.28
C ASP A 111 -0.62 5.44 -2.23
N LEU A 112 -0.61 6.03 -1.02
CA LEU A 112 0.21 5.55 0.08
C LEU A 112 -0.20 4.15 0.55
N LEU A 113 -1.51 3.91 0.65
CA LEU A 113 -2.06 2.60 1.01
C LEU A 113 -1.78 1.56 -0.06
N ASP A 114 -1.90 1.92 -1.35
CA ASP A 114 -1.63 1.06 -2.49
C ASP A 114 -0.15 0.64 -2.54
N GLU A 115 0.77 1.59 -2.36
CA GLU A 115 2.20 1.32 -2.33
C GLU A 115 2.58 0.42 -1.16
N ALA A 116 2.06 0.69 0.05
CA ALA A 116 2.31 -0.14 1.23
C ALA A 116 1.80 -1.58 1.02
N ALA A 117 0.60 -1.72 0.48
CA ALA A 117 0.02 -3.01 0.14
C ALA A 117 0.84 -3.76 -0.93
N SER A 118 1.29 -3.06 -1.96
CA SER A 118 2.14 -3.63 -3.01
C SER A 118 3.48 -4.11 -2.46
N ARG A 119 4.12 -3.34 -1.59
CA ARG A 119 5.38 -3.70 -0.92
C ARG A 119 5.23 -4.93 -0.05
N MET A 120 4.18 -4.99 0.76
CA MET A 120 3.90 -6.16 1.58
C MET A 120 3.69 -7.41 0.72
N ARG A 121 2.95 -7.31 -0.40
CA ARG A 121 2.79 -8.43 -1.33
C ARG A 121 4.11 -8.91 -1.91
N ILE A 122 5.00 -7.99 -2.29
CA ILE A 122 6.34 -8.32 -2.79
C ILE A 122 7.17 -8.96 -1.67
N ALA A 123 7.16 -8.40 -0.46
CA ALA A 123 7.89 -8.94 0.68
C ALA A 123 7.50 -10.40 0.99
N ARG A 124 6.19 -10.73 0.92
CA ARG A 124 5.70 -12.10 1.12
C ARG A 124 6.18 -13.10 0.05
N SER A 125 6.41 -12.62 -1.17
CA SER A 125 6.90 -13.47 -2.28
C SER A 125 8.42 -13.54 -2.34
N SER A 126 9.12 -12.64 -1.65
CA SER A 126 10.58 -12.53 -1.64
C SER A 126 11.19 -13.41 -0.55
N VAL A 127 12.45 -13.76 -0.74
CA VAL A 127 13.24 -14.45 0.30
C VAL A 127 13.48 -13.44 1.46
N PRO A 128 13.25 -13.84 2.73
CA PRO A 128 13.57 -12.99 3.87
C PRO A 128 15.03 -12.54 3.90
N VAL A 129 15.26 -11.33 4.39
CA VAL A 129 16.60 -10.73 4.45
C VAL A 129 17.55 -11.59 5.27
N GLU A 130 17.08 -12.14 6.38
CA GLU A 130 17.85 -13.02 7.27
C GLU A 130 18.34 -14.27 6.55
N LEU A 131 17.52 -14.84 5.66
CA LEU A 131 17.87 -16.04 4.88
C LEU A 131 18.86 -15.68 3.76
N ASP A 132 18.72 -14.55 3.11
CA ASP A 132 19.66 -14.07 2.09
C ASP A 132 21.02 -13.73 2.72
N ASP A 133 21.05 -13.11 3.90
CA ASP A 133 22.27 -12.81 4.64
C ASP A 133 23.01 -14.09 5.07
N LEU A 134 22.29 -15.10 5.58
CA LEU A 134 22.88 -16.40 5.89
C LEU A 134 23.48 -17.06 4.64
N SER A 135 22.76 -17.04 3.53
CA SER A 135 23.23 -17.59 2.26
C SER A 135 24.47 -16.87 1.73
N ARG A 136 24.57 -15.54 1.95
CA ARG A 136 25.76 -14.74 1.60
C ARG A 136 26.94 -15.09 2.52
N MET A 137 26.70 -15.20 3.84
CA MET A 137 27.74 -15.60 4.78
C MET A 137 28.28 -17.01 4.47
N ILE A 138 27.42 -17.96 4.18
CA ILE A 138 27.83 -19.32 3.79
C ILE A 138 28.71 -19.26 2.54
N ARG A 139 28.28 -18.54 1.49
CA ARG A 139 29.08 -18.39 0.26
C ARG A 139 30.45 -17.76 0.50
N SER A 140 30.50 -16.72 1.36
CA SER A 140 31.74 -16.07 1.73
C SER A 140 32.70 -17.02 2.44
N LYS A 141 32.19 -17.82 3.39
CA LYS A 141 32.98 -18.82 4.12
C LYS A 141 33.43 -19.98 3.24
N GLU A 142 32.61 -20.37 2.29
CA GLU A 142 32.98 -21.40 1.30
C GLU A 142 34.07 -20.92 0.35
N MET A 143 34.04 -19.65 -0.09
CA MET A 143 35.11 -19.03 -0.87
C MET A 143 36.41 -18.94 -0.07
N GLU A 144 36.34 -18.52 1.20
CA GLU A 144 37.46 -18.49 2.12
C GLU A 144 38.09 -19.89 2.26
N ARG A 145 37.27 -20.91 2.49
CA ARG A 145 37.72 -22.29 2.57
C ARG A 145 38.44 -22.77 1.29
N GLU A 146 37.88 -22.43 0.13
CA GLU A 146 38.47 -22.83 -1.14
C GLU A 146 39.79 -22.12 -1.43
N SER A 147 39.89 -20.81 -1.07
CA SER A 147 41.13 -20.05 -1.19
C SER A 147 42.23 -20.63 -0.30
N ILE A 148 41.95 -20.91 0.97
CA ILE A 148 42.92 -21.54 1.89
C ILE A 148 43.37 -22.94 1.36
N ARG A 149 42.44 -23.69 0.81
CA ARG A 149 42.74 -25.01 0.24
C ARG A 149 43.66 -24.93 -0.97
N GLN A 150 43.55 -23.87 -1.78
CA GLN A 150 44.41 -23.66 -2.95
C GLN A 150 45.81 -23.16 -2.54
N ASP A 151 45.88 -22.34 -1.51
CA ASP A 151 47.15 -21.74 -1.05
C ASP A 151 47.98 -22.69 -0.16
N ASN A 152 47.31 -23.50 0.70
CA ASN A 152 47.96 -24.39 1.67
C ASN A 152 47.22 -25.70 1.85
N GLN A 153 47.72 -26.80 1.22
CA GLN A 153 47.12 -28.13 1.30
C GLN A 153 47.14 -28.75 2.71
N ASN A 154 47.95 -28.24 3.66
CA ASN A 154 48.13 -28.78 5.01
C ASN A 154 47.51 -27.94 6.13
N GLN A 155 46.71 -26.93 5.82
CA GLN A 155 46.09 -26.12 6.85
C GLN A 155 44.84 -26.82 7.42
N ASP A 156 44.70 -26.79 8.76
CA ASP A 156 43.51 -27.36 9.42
C ASP A 156 42.27 -26.50 9.13
N LEU A 157 41.35 -27.07 8.36
CA LEU A 157 40.09 -26.44 7.97
C LEU A 157 38.92 -26.88 8.87
N SER A 158 39.20 -27.59 9.95
CA SER A 158 38.15 -28.18 10.82
C SER A 158 37.23 -27.11 11.43
N SER A 159 37.78 -26.00 11.92
CA SER A 159 37.01 -24.91 12.50
C SER A 159 36.11 -24.24 11.45
N LEU A 160 36.61 -23.98 10.26
CA LEU A 160 35.87 -23.35 9.18
C LEU A 160 34.76 -24.27 8.64
N ASN A 161 35.03 -25.56 8.54
CA ASN A 161 34.01 -26.53 8.16
C ASN A 161 32.90 -26.66 9.22
N LEU A 162 33.22 -26.56 10.51
CA LEU A 162 32.24 -26.54 11.58
C LEU A 162 31.37 -25.29 11.52
N GLU A 163 31.97 -24.11 11.26
CA GLU A 163 31.26 -22.86 11.11
C GLU A 163 30.29 -22.90 9.91
N ILE A 164 30.75 -23.39 8.76
CA ILE A 164 29.90 -23.59 7.58
C ILE A 164 28.76 -24.57 7.88
N ALA A 165 29.03 -25.65 8.61
CA ALA A 165 28.00 -26.63 8.95
C ALA A 165 26.92 -26.01 9.86
N ASN A 166 27.31 -25.22 10.87
CA ASN A 166 26.39 -24.52 11.75
C ASN A 166 25.54 -23.48 11.00
N LEU A 167 26.16 -22.70 10.10
CA LEU A 167 25.43 -21.72 9.27
C LEU A 167 24.42 -22.41 8.35
N ARG A 168 24.79 -23.53 7.75
CA ARG A 168 23.88 -24.33 6.91
C ARG A 168 22.73 -24.94 7.69
N GLU A 169 22.96 -25.35 8.94
CA GLU A 169 21.88 -25.84 9.81
C GLU A 169 20.89 -24.71 10.11
N GLN A 170 21.39 -23.53 10.45
CA GLN A 170 20.55 -22.35 10.66
C GLN A 170 19.77 -21.96 9.40
N GLU A 171 20.42 -21.96 8.21
CA GLU A 171 19.78 -21.71 6.92
C GLU A 171 18.65 -22.73 6.66
N ASN A 172 18.89 -24.02 6.90
CA ASN A 172 17.90 -25.07 6.70
C ASN A 172 16.68 -24.90 7.62
N VAL A 173 16.89 -24.59 8.89
CA VAL A 173 15.80 -24.35 9.85
C VAL A 173 14.98 -23.14 9.43
N LEU A 174 15.64 -22.03 9.09
CA LEU A 174 14.97 -20.79 8.69
C LEU A 174 14.24 -20.96 7.35
N ASN A 175 14.85 -21.67 6.39
CA ASN A 175 14.24 -21.97 5.09
C ASN A 175 13.00 -22.87 5.23
N ALA A 176 13.06 -23.90 6.09
CA ALA A 176 11.90 -24.74 6.36
C ALA A 176 10.75 -23.94 6.97
N LYS A 177 11.06 -23.02 7.90
CA LYS A 177 10.08 -22.12 8.51
C LYS A 177 9.45 -21.20 7.46
N TRP A 178 10.27 -20.51 6.66
CA TRP A 178 9.80 -19.64 5.57
C TRP A 178 8.92 -20.37 4.55
N GLN A 179 9.33 -21.58 4.10
CA GLN A 179 8.52 -22.38 3.18
C GLN A 179 7.18 -22.79 3.77
N ASN A 180 7.12 -23.07 5.07
CA ASN A 180 5.88 -23.41 5.75
C ASN A 180 4.94 -22.19 5.85
N GLU A 181 5.48 -21.02 6.22
CA GLU A 181 4.70 -19.78 6.25
C GLU A 181 4.22 -19.40 4.85
N ARG A 182 5.08 -19.46 3.84
CA ARG A 182 4.71 -19.21 2.44
C ARG A 182 3.56 -20.10 1.98
N ARG A 183 3.60 -21.40 2.29
CA ARG A 183 2.51 -22.33 1.96
C ARG A 183 1.19 -21.93 2.61
N ARG A 184 1.21 -21.52 3.88
CA ARG A 184 0.01 -21.01 4.58
C ARG A 184 -0.55 -19.77 3.89
N PHE A 185 0.30 -18.85 3.42
CA PHE A 185 -0.15 -17.70 2.65
C PHE A 185 -0.74 -18.08 1.29
N GLU A 186 -0.18 -19.07 0.61
CA GLU A 186 -0.72 -19.58 -0.65
C GLU A 186 -2.11 -20.23 -0.43
N GLU A 187 -2.30 -20.97 0.65
CA GLU A 187 -3.59 -21.53 1.06
C GLU A 187 -4.62 -20.43 1.38
N LEU A 188 -4.22 -19.42 2.16
CA LEU A 188 -5.04 -18.25 2.46
C LEU A 188 -5.49 -17.53 1.18
N GLN A 189 -4.57 -17.36 0.24
CA GLN A 189 -4.86 -16.74 -1.06
C GLN A 189 -5.90 -17.53 -1.85
N GLN A 190 -5.79 -18.86 -1.87
CA GLN A 190 -6.78 -19.72 -2.55
C GLN A 190 -8.17 -19.59 -1.94
N LEU A 191 -8.26 -19.52 -0.61
CA LEU A 191 -9.54 -19.31 0.10
C LEU A 191 -10.13 -17.92 -0.23
N GLN A 192 -9.30 -16.89 -0.30
CA GLN A 192 -9.73 -15.54 -0.68
C GLN A 192 -10.24 -15.49 -2.13
N GLU A 193 -9.56 -16.15 -3.07
CA GLU A 193 -10.02 -16.28 -4.46
C GLU A 193 -11.35 -17.02 -4.57
N LEU A 194 -11.51 -18.08 -3.79
CA LEU A 194 -12.74 -18.84 -3.74
C LEU A 194 -13.89 -17.99 -3.16
N SER A 195 -13.66 -17.26 -2.08
CA SER A 195 -14.63 -16.33 -1.50
C SER A 195 -15.05 -15.25 -2.50
N ALA A 196 -14.09 -14.66 -3.22
CA ALA A 196 -14.36 -13.65 -4.26
C ALA A 196 -15.21 -14.24 -5.40
N SER A 197 -14.90 -15.45 -5.89
CA SER A 197 -15.65 -16.11 -6.95
C SER A 197 -17.09 -16.45 -6.53
N LEU A 198 -17.28 -16.82 -5.26
CA LEU A 198 -18.60 -17.06 -4.70
C LEU A 198 -19.41 -15.76 -4.54
N SER A 199 -18.75 -14.64 -4.21
CA SER A 199 -19.39 -13.32 -4.18
C SER A 199 -19.93 -12.94 -5.56
N ASP A 200 -19.15 -13.14 -6.62
CA ASP A 200 -19.59 -12.85 -7.99
C ASP A 200 -20.78 -13.74 -8.41
N LYS A 201 -20.76 -15.01 -8.01
CA LYS A 201 -21.87 -15.94 -8.25
C LYS A 201 -23.13 -15.58 -7.45
N TYR A 202 -22.96 -15.14 -6.20
CA TYR A 202 -24.03 -14.64 -5.37
C TYR A 202 -24.72 -13.44 -6.03
N ASP A 203 -23.93 -12.43 -6.45
CA ASP A 203 -24.45 -11.23 -7.10
C ASP A 203 -25.17 -11.54 -8.42
N ALA A 204 -24.64 -12.50 -9.18
CA ALA A 204 -25.29 -12.95 -10.42
C ALA A 204 -26.62 -13.67 -10.17
N ALA A 205 -26.67 -14.57 -9.19
CA ALA A 205 -27.88 -15.29 -8.79
C ALA A 205 -28.96 -14.34 -8.24
N GLU A 206 -28.56 -13.35 -7.45
CA GLU A 206 -29.48 -12.33 -6.92
C GLU A 206 -30.10 -11.49 -8.05
N ARG A 207 -29.29 -11.04 -9.02
CA ARG A 207 -29.79 -10.29 -10.20
C ARG A 207 -30.76 -11.11 -11.06
N LEU A 208 -30.58 -12.42 -11.12
CA LEU A 208 -31.46 -13.34 -11.86
C LEU A 208 -32.67 -13.79 -11.06
N GLY A 209 -32.82 -13.38 -9.78
CA GLY A 209 -33.92 -13.78 -8.91
C GLY A 209 -33.84 -15.22 -8.41
N GLN A 210 -32.70 -15.87 -8.52
CA GLN A 210 -32.46 -17.26 -8.09
C GLN A 210 -32.08 -17.29 -6.60
N TYR A 211 -33.05 -17.01 -5.74
CA TYR A 211 -32.81 -16.82 -4.31
C TYR A 211 -32.28 -18.06 -3.59
N ASP A 212 -32.69 -19.25 -4.00
CA ASP A 212 -32.21 -20.50 -3.40
C ASP A 212 -30.74 -20.75 -3.67
N GLU A 213 -30.27 -20.43 -4.87
CA GLU A 213 -28.84 -20.52 -5.24
C GLU A 213 -28.03 -19.44 -4.56
N ALA A 214 -28.51 -18.20 -4.53
CA ALA A 214 -27.92 -17.10 -3.82
C ALA A 214 -27.70 -17.44 -2.34
N LEU A 215 -28.68 -18.05 -1.69
CA LEU A 215 -28.59 -18.44 -0.28
C LEU A 215 -27.55 -19.55 -0.05
N ARG A 216 -27.40 -20.48 -0.99
CA ARG A 216 -26.31 -21.49 -0.95
C ARG A 216 -24.91 -20.84 -1.07
N PHE A 217 -24.72 -19.95 -2.02
CA PHE A 217 -23.45 -19.25 -2.18
C PHE A 217 -23.11 -18.40 -0.96
N ARG A 218 -24.09 -17.71 -0.39
CA ARG A 218 -23.93 -16.95 0.85
C ARG A 218 -23.44 -17.81 2.02
N ASN A 219 -24.08 -18.98 2.23
CA ASN A 219 -23.68 -19.89 3.29
C ASN A 219 -22.26 -20.44 3.09
N GLN A 220 -21.89 -20.74 1.85
CA GLN A 220 -20.50 -21.14 1.52
C GLN A 220 -19.50 -20.02 1.80
N MET A 221 -19.85 -18.78 1.45
CA MET A 221 -19.00 -17.61 1.75
C MET A 221 -18.79 -17.42 3.25
N ILE A 222 -19.84 -17.60 4.07
CA ILE A 222 -19.71 -17.47 5.53
C ILE A 222 -18.69 -18.48 6.05
N ASN A 223 -18.81 -19.76 5.68
CA ASN A 223 -17.88 -20.79 6.13
C ASN A 223 -16.44 -20.51 5.71
N ILE A 224 -16.23 -20.08 4.45
CA ILE A 224 -14.88 -19.74 3.95
C ILE A 224 -14.32 -18.51 4.66
N ASN A 225 -15.13 -17.50 4.91
CA ASN A 225 -14.69 -16.31 5.63
C ASN A 225 -14.34 -16.61 7.09
N ASP A 226 -15.04 -17.53 7.74
CA ASP A 226 -14.71 -18.01 9.09
C ASP A 226 -13.35 -18.75 9.08
N GLU A 227 -13.11 -19.59 8.05
CA GLU A 227 -11.83 -20.29 7.88
C GLU A 227 -10.67 -19.29 7.62
N ILE A 228 -10.88 -18.29 6.77
CA ILE A 228 -9.92 -17.19 6.52
C ILE A 228 -9.61 -16.45 7.83
N ASN A 229 -10.62 -16.08 8.62
CA ASN A 229 -10.43 -15.36 9.86
C ASN A 229 -9.67 -16.18 10.90
N GLN A 230 -9.97 -17.48 10.99
CA GLN A 230 -9.26 -18.39 11.89
C GLN A 230 -7.78 -18.50 11.47
N MET A 231 -7.50 -18.72 10.18
CA MET A 231 -6.14 -18.82 9.67
C MET A 231 -5.34 -17.52 9.90
N LEU A 232 -5.96 -16.35 9.71
CA LEU A 232 -5.33 -15.05 10.00
C LEU A 232 -5.00 -14.91 11.50
N SER A 233 -5.94 -15.26 12.38
CA SER A 233 -5.74 -15.21 13.83
C SER A 233 -4.60 -16.14 14.28
N ASP A 234 -4.52 -17.34 13.71
CA ASP A 234 -3.45 -18.30 13.99
C ASP A 234 -2.08 -17.75 13.56
N MET A 235 -2.03 -17.08 12.39
CA MET A 235 -0.80 -16.45 11.87
C MET A 235 -0.38 -15.21 12.67
N GLU A 236 -1.32 -14.42 13.18
CA GLU A 236 -1.04 -13.23 14.01
C GLU A 236 -0.58 -13.61 15.43
N SER A 237 -0.98 -14.78 15.93
CA SER A 237 -0.58 -15.26 17.26
C SER A 237 0.85 -15.80 17.33
N GLU A 238 1.51 -16.05 16.19
CA GLU A 238 2.89 -16.51 16.12
C GLU A 238 3.86 -15.31 16.18
N ASP A 239 4.32 -14.93 17.39
CA ASP A 239 5.26 -13.81 17.68
C ASP A 239 6.58 -13.83 16.87
N SER A 240 6.90 -14.93 16.21
CA SER A 240 8.14 -15.13 15.47
C SER A 240 7.92 -15.34 13.98
N SER A 241 6.82 -14.85 13.41
CA SER A 241 6.54 -14.96 11.97
C SER A 241 7.56 -14.14 11.15
N LEU A 242 8.10 -14.76 10.10
CA LEU A 242 8.98 -14.09 9.12
C LEU A 242 8.19 -13.21 8.15
N LEU A 243 6.90 -13.49 7.97
CA LEU A 243 6.02 -12.80 7.04
C LEU A 243 4.84 -12.19 7.79
N LYS A 244 4.64 -10.90 7.64
CA LYS A 244 3.48 -10.20 8.24
C LYS A 244 2.16 -10.66 7.62
N ALA A 245 1.16 -10.90 8.47
CA ALA A 245 -0.18 -11.31 8.03
C ALA A 245 -1.08 -10.13 7.63
N SER A 246 -0.87 -8.94 8.17
CA SER A 246 -1.70 -7.76 7.96
C SER A 246 -0.86 -6.50 7.80
N LEU A 247 -1.40 -5.54 7.05
CA LEU A 247 -0.82 -4.21 6.87
C LEU A 247 -1.19 -3.36 8.08
N ASP A 248 -0.19 -2.85 8.77
CA ASP A 248 -0.30 -2.03 9.97
C ASP A 248 0.17 -0.58 9.75
N GLU A 249 0.14 0.23 10.80
CA GLU A 249 0.60 1.61 10.80
C GLU A 249 2.09 1.74 10.50
N ASP A 250 2.93 0.81 10.98
CA ASP A 250 4.38 0.87 10.79
C ASP A 250 4.77 0.69 9.32
N ASP A 251 4.05 -0.13 8.57
CA ASP A 251 4.25 -0.29 7.13
C ASP A 251 3.97 1.02 6.38
N ILE A 252 2.91 1.74 6.78
CA ILE A 252 2.59 3.05 6.21
C ILE A 252 3.69 4.07 6.53
N ARG A 253 4.20 4.09 7.77
CA ARG A 253 5.31 4.96 8.19
C ARG A 253 6.57 4.73 7.37
N GLN A 254 6.89 3.47 7.10
CA GLN A 254 8.04 3.11 6.25
C GLN A 254 7.89 3.69 4.84
N VAL A 255 6.71 3.60 4.23
CA VAL A 255 6.48 4.15 2.89
C VAL A 255 6.57 5.67 2.91
N VAL A 256 5.99 6.35 3.90
CA VAL A 256 6.12 7.80 4.05
C VAL A 256 7.58 8.21 4.20
N THR A 257 8.35 7.50 5.01
CA THR A 257 9.79 7.73 5.17
C THR A 257 10.55 7.60 3.84
N LEU A 258 10.20 6.59 3.05
CA LEU A 258 10.83 6.38 1.74
C LEU A 258 10.48 7.47 0.73
N TRP A 259 9.24 7.96 0.73
CA TRP A 259 8.80 9.00 -0.21
C TRP A 259 9.32 10.38 0.15
N THR A 260 9.33 10.70 1.44
CA THR A 260 9.69 12.05 1.92
C THR A 260 11.15 12.19 2.33
N GLY A 261 11.84 11.07 2.61
CA GLY A 261 13.17 11.05 3.22
C GLY A 261 13.17 11.45 4.70
N ILE A 262 11.99 11.71 5.29
CA ILE A 262 11.86 12.08 6.71
C ILE A 262 11.65 10.79 7.51
N PRO A 263 12.51 10.47 8.48
CA PRO A 263 12.30 9.31 9.34
C PRO A 263 11.05 9.52 10.22
N VAL A 264 9.93 8.96 9.78
CA VAL A 264 8.66 8.97 10.51
C VAL A 264 8.68 7.81 11.52
N ASN A 265 9.70 7.76 12.34
CA ASN A 265 9.71 6.85 13.48
C ASN A 265 8.63 7.29 14.47
N ARG A 266 8.13 6.37 15.31
CA ARG A 266 7.36 6.76 16.47
C ARG A 266 8.18 7.84 17.20
N MET A 267 7.80 9.10 17.01
CA MET A 267 8.09 10.07 18.03
C MET A 267 7.30 9.57 19.24
N SER A 268 7.99 8.91 20.14
CA SER A 268 7.40 8.55 21.43
C SER A 268 6.82 9.84 22.00
N ASP A 269 5.76 9.73 22.78
CA ASP A 269 5.22 10.89 23.51
C ASP A 269 6.34 11.59 24.30
N ASP A 270 7.38 10.84 24.71
CA ASP A 270 8.63 11.34 25.32
C ASP A 270 9.46 12.26 24.39
N GLU A 271 9.46 12.05 23.06
CA GLU A 271 10.16 12.93 22.14
C GLU A 271 9.37 14.21 21.85
N ASN A 272 8.04 14.14 21.85
CA ASN A 272 7.19 15.31 21.81
C ASN A 272 7.33 16.15 23.09
N GLU A 273 7.41 15.53 24.26
CA GLU A 273 7.71 16.21 25.53
C GLU A 273 9.11 16.85 25.51
N LYS A 274 10.12 16.14 25.01
CA LYS A 274 11.47 16.71 24.85
C LYS A 274 11.49 17.91 23.90
N LEU A 275 10.72 17.89 22.80
CA LEU A 275 10.59 19.03 21.90
C LEU A 275 9.87 20.21 22.55
N LEU A 276 8.88 19.96 23.41
CA LEU A 276 8.20 21.00 24.17
C LEU A 276 9.14 21.65 25.21
N HIS A 277 10.10 20.91 25.76
CA HIS A 277 11.11 21.38 26.70
C HIS A 277 12.44 21.77 26.07
N LEU A 278 12.55 21.71 24.73
CA LEU A 278 13.77 22.05 24.00
C LEU A 278 14.25 23.50 24.27
N GLU A 279 13.30 24.44 24.40
CA GLU A 279 13.60 25.83 24.78
C GLU A 279 14.24 25.91 26.16
N ASP A 280 13.71 25.18 27.12
CA ASP A 280 14.25 25.14 28.49
C ASP A 280 15.66 24.52 28.52
N GLU A 281 15.90 23.44 27.80
CA GLU A 281 17.22 22.80 27.68
C GLU A 281 18.23 23.71 26.94
N LEU A 282 17.78 24.45 25.93
CA LEU A 282 18.63 25.42 25.23
C LEU A 282 18.98 26.60 26.12
N HIS A 283 18.06 27.08 26.96
CA HIS A 283 18.32 28.14 27.94
C HIS A 283 19.30 27.73 29.05
N GLU A 284 19.35 26.46 29.42
CA GLU A 284 20.38 25.94 30.35
C GLU A 284 21.78 25.94 29.74
N SER A 285 21.87 25.71 28.41
CA SER A 285 23.14 25.62 27.68
C SER A 285 23.63 26.97 27.15
N ILE A 286 22.72 27.90 26.82
CA ILE A 286 23.04 29.19 26.18
C ILE A 286 22.62 30.32 27.14
N LYS A 287 23.55 30.85 27.89
CA LYS A 287 23.30 31.98 28.79
C LYS A 287 23.44 33.31 28.01
N GLY A 288 22.37 34.14 28.03
CA GLY A 288 22.44 35.54 27.58
C GLY A 288 21.67 35.90 26.33
N GLN A 289 20.76 35.10 25.84
CA GLN A 289 19.82 35.46 24.76
C GLN A 289 18.37 35.37 25.26
N GLU A 290 17.99 36.25 26.19
CA GLU A 290 16.66 36.32 26.78
C GLU A 290 15.70 37.27 26.02
N ASN A 291 15.98 37.63 24.75
CA ASN A 291 15.11 38.50 23.93
C ASN A 291 14.78 37.82 22.62
#